data_39a319e7b085117f38963fabc3047efb
#
_entry.id   39a319e7b085117f38963fabc3047efb
#
_cell.length_a   1.000
_cell.length_b   1.000
_cell.length_c   1.000
_cell.angle_alpha   90.00
_cell.angle_beta   90.00
_cell.angle_gamma   90.00
#
_symmetry.space_group_name_H-M   'P 1'
#
loop_
_entity.id
_entity.type
_entity.pdbx_description
1 polymer ?
#
loop_
_entity_poly.entity_id
_entity_poly.type
_entity_poly.pdbx_seq_one_letter_code
_entity_poly.pdbx_strand_id
1 'polypeptide(L)'
;MSIMIDTGNYIAAKAAIMARPDVVAAYPITPQTTLVEGIAKYLETGEFKGEYICVESEHSAMAACIGASCVGVRTFTGTSSHGLLLMHEMLHWAALARLPVIMCNINRVVGPGWNIWADENDSISQRDTGWIQFYCSSNQEIFDTIIQSFKIGEHEKISLPVMINFNAFILSHTSMPVDIPEQKEIDDFL
;
A
#
# COMPACT_ATOMS: atom_id res chain seq x y z
N MET A 1 -2.29 -10.45 21.16
CA MET A 1 -2.08 -11.06 19.82
C MET A 1 -3.32 -11.87 19.47
N SER A 2 -3.92 -11.70 18.32
CA SER A 2 -5.10 -12.42 17.83
C SER A 2 -4.85 -12.98 16.42
N ILE A 3 -5.52 -14.08 16.07
CA ILE A 3 -5.43 -14.63 14.71
C ILE A 3 -6.59 -14.06 13.89
N MET A 4 -6.27 -13.46 12.76
CA MET A 4 -7.22 -13.04 11.73
C MET A 4 -7.09 -13.97 10.53
N ILE A 5 -8.22 -14.45 9.98
CA ILE A 5 -8.23 -15.26 8.76
C ILE A 5 -8.94 -14.44 7.69
N ASP A 6 -8.17 -13.93 6.74
CA ASP A 6 -8.71 -13.12 5.66
C ASP A 6 -7.80 -13.12 4.43
N THR A 7 -8.26 -12.50 3.36
CA THR A 7 -7.50 -12.36 2.11
C THR A 7 -6.38 -11.33 2.26
N GLY A 8 -5.34 -11.46 1.42
CA GLY A 8 -4.19 -10.55 1.48
C GLY A 8 -4.57 -9.07 1.37
N ASN A 9 -5.60 -8.73 0.57
CA ASN A 9 -6.07 -7.35 0.47
C ASN A 9 -6.69 -6.82 1.79
N TYR A 10 -7.52 -7.62 2.47
CA TYR A 10 -8.08 -7.21 3.76
C TYR A 10 -7.05 -7.20 4.87
N ILE A 11 -6.08 -8.12 4.83
CA ILE A 11 -4.92 -8.10 5.74
C ILE A 11 -4.08 -6.83 5.50
N ALA A 12 -3.83 -6.45 4.24
CA ALA A 12 -3.13 -5.21 3.91
C ALA A 12 -3.90 -3.97 4.39
N ALA A 13 -5.23 -3.95 4.21
CA ALA A 13 -6.08 -2.88 4.74
C ALA A 13 -5.97 -2.77 6.27
N LYS A 14 -6.02 -3.92 6.98
CA LYS A 14 -5.87 -3.97 8.44
C LYS A 14 -4.51 -3.45 8.90
N ALA A 15 -3.43 -3.89 8.28
CA ALA A 15 -2.08 -3.41 8.58
C ALA A 15 -1.96 -1.90 8.35
N ALA A 16 -2.45 -1.41 7.20
CA ALA A 16 -2.42 0.01 6.88
C ALA A 16 -3.11 0.85 7.95
N ILE A 17 -4.35 0.53 8.35
CA ILE A 17 -5.07 1.33 9.37
C ILE A 17 -4.44 1.23 10.75
N MET A 18 -3.83 0.09 11.10
CA MET A 18 -3.12 -0.07 12.38
C MET A 18 -1.84 0.77 12.43
N ALA A 19 -1.23 1.07 11.27
CA ALA A 19 -0.14 2.03 11.18
C ALA A 19 -0.61 3.50 11.30
N ARG A 20 -1.92 3.76 11.36
CA ARG A 20 -2.54 5.08 11.55
C ARG A 20 -2.10 6.12 10.51
N PRO A 21 -2.29 5.88 9.20
CA PRO A 21 -2.07 6.94 8.23
C PRO A 21 -3.06 8.08 8.46
N ASP A 22 -2.59 9.31 8.24
CA ASP A 22 -3.46 10.49 8.30
C ASP A 22 -4.27 10.64 7.02
N VAL A 23 -3.68 10.25 5.89
CA VAL A 23 -4.31 10.36 4.56
C VAL A 23 -4.14 9.06 3.79
N VAL A 24 -5.25 8.56 3.27
CA VAL A 24 -5.28 7.50 2.26
C VAL A 24 -5.91 8.08 1.00
N ALA A 25 -5.19 8.04 -0.12
CA ALA A 25 -5.75 8.44 -1.41
C ALA A 25 -5.64 7.28 -2.39
N ALA A 26 -6.73 6.92 -3.05
CA ALA A 26 -6.75 5.78 -3.95
C ALA A 26 -7.75 5.93 -5.10
N TYR A 27 -7.44 5.24 -6.19
CA TYR A 27 -8.34 4.98 -7.30
C TYR A 27 -8.48 3.46 -7.47
N PRO A 28 -9.70 2.91 -7.55
CA PRO A 28 -9.91 1.46 -7.58
C PRO A 28 -9.45 0.85 -8.90
N ILE A 29 -8.66 -0.22 -8.81
CA ILE A 29 -8.23 -1.05 -9.96
C ILE A 29 -8.17 -2.52 -9.54
N THR A 30 -8.69 -3.44 -10.37
CA THR A 30 -8.60 -4.90 -10.09
C THR A 30 -7.15 -5.37 -10.14
N PRO A 31 -6.65 -6.18 -9.17
CA PRO A 31 -7.37 -6.75 -8.03
C PRO A 31 -7.17 -5.98 -6.70
N GLN A 32 -6.71 -4.74 -6.72
CA GLN A 32 -6.50 -3.90 -5.54
C GLN A 32 -7.83 -3.45 -4.88
N THR A 33 -8.93 -3.42 -5.59
CA THR A 33 -10.21 -2.82 -5.15
C THR A 33 -10.63 -3.22 -3.74
N THR A 34 -10.54 -4.51 -3.38
CA THR A 34 -10.95 -4.97 -2.04
C THR A 34 -10.04 -4.48 -0.90
N LEU A 35 -8.81 -4.04 -1.21
CA LEU A 35 -7.95 -3.35 -0.23
C LEU A 35 -8.55 -2.00 0.15
N VAL A 36 -8.90 -1.18 -0.84
CA VAL A 36 -9.46 0.16 -0.57
C VAL A 36 -10.88 0.10 -0.04
N GLU A 37 -11.69 -0.89 -0.45
CA GLU A 37 -12.98 -1.18 0.16
C GLU A 37 -12.83 -1.55 1.64
N GLY A 38 -11.82 -2.33 2.00
CA GLY A 38 -11.49 -2.67 3.39
C GLY A 38 -11.16 -1.41 4.22
N ILE A 39 -10.36 -0.50 3.69
CA ILE A 39 -10.05 0.78 4.35
C ILE A 39 -11.30 1.64 4.51
N ALA A 40 -12.12 1.76 3.45
CA ALA A 40 -13.38 2.50 3.51
C ALA A 40 -14.34 1.94 4.59
N LYS A 41 -14.41 0.62 4.71
CA LYS A 41 -15.20 -0.04 5.77
C LYS A 41 -14.68 0.30 7.17
N TYR A 42 -13.37 0.34 7.39
CA TYR A 42 -12.78 0.77 8.67
C TYR A 42 -13.04 2.25 8.97
N LEU A 43 -13.15 3.09 7.95
CA LEU A 43 -13.58 4.48 8.10
C LEU A 43 -15.06 4.54 8.56
N GLU A 44 -15.95 3.78 7.92
CA GLU A 44 -17.38 3.73 8.28
C GLU A 44 -17.60 3.22 9.70
N THR A 45 -16.81 2.24 10.16
CA THR A 45 -16.90 1.71 11.54
C THR A 45 -16.22 2.60 12.58
N GLY A 46 -15.46 3.62 12.15
CA GLY A 46 -14.72 4.51 13.03
C GLY A 46 -13.40 3.93 13.57
N GLU A 47 -12.98 2.78 13.06
CA GLU A 47 -11.67 2.20 13.37
C GLU A 47 -10.53 2.97 12.68
N PHE A 48 -10.74 3.47 11.47
CA PHE A 48 -9.86 4.40 10.79
C PHE A 48 -10.32 5.84 11.03
N LYS A 49 -9.40 6.73 11.42
CA LYS A 49 -9.70 8.13 11.77
C LYS A 49 -9.03 9.14 10.85
N GLY A 50 -8.27 8.68 9.86
CA GLY A 50 -7.66 9.53 8.84
C GLY A 50 -8.66 9.94 7.75
N GLU A 51 -8.18 10.73 6.82
CA GLU A 51 -8.93 11.16 5.64
C GLU A 51 -8.79 10.14 4.52
N TYR A 52 -9.91 9.73 3.92
CA TYR A 52 -9.93 8.88 2.73
C TYR A 52 -10.35 9.71 1.52
N ILE A 53 -9.43 9.90 0.58
CA ILE A 53 -9.62 10.74 -0.60
C ILE A 53 -9.86 9.86 -1.83
N CYS A 54 -11.08 9.92 -2.37
CA CYS A 54 -11.39 9.35 -3.67
C CYS A 54 -10.96 10.32 -4.77
N VAL A 55 -10.16 9.84 -5.70
CA VAL A 55 -9.63 10.63 -6.81
C VAL A 55 -10.07 10.05 -8.15
N GLU A 56 -9.82 10.76 -9.25
CA GLU A 56 -10.23 10.37 -10.60
C GLU A 56 -9.18 9.52 -11.34
N SER A 57 -7.97 9.36 -10.78
CA SER A 57 -6.91 8.55 -11.39
C SER A 57 -5.84 8.17 -10.37
N GLU A 58 -5.04 7.16 -10.70
CA GLU A 58 -3.91 6.74 -9.88
C GLU A 58 -2.83 7.82 -9.81
N HIS A 59 -2.62 8.58 -10.89
CA HIS A 59 -1.72 9.73 -10.90
C HIS A 59 -2.12 10.74 -9.83
N SER A 60 -3.41 11.09 -9.76
CA SER A 60 -3.97 12.01 -8.75
C SER A 60 -3.88 11.43 -7.34
N ALA A 61 -4.04 10.09 -7.17
CA ALA A 61 -3.88 9.44 -5.87
C ALA A 61 -2.46 9.65 -5.33
N MET A 62 -1.44 9.40 -6.15
CA MET A 62 -0.06 9.61 -5.75
C MET A 62 0.24 11.10 -5.53
N ALA A 63 -0.29 12.00 -6.36
CA ALA A 63 -0.13 13.45 -6.17
C ALA A 63 -0.72 13.92 -4.84
N ALA A 64 -1.88 13.40 -4.43
CA ALA A 64 -2.49 13.70 -3.15
C ALA A 64 -1.63 13.19 -1.97
N CYS A 65 -1.10 11.95 -2.06
CA CYS A 65 -0.17 11.41 -1.06
C CYS A 65 1.11 12.25 -0.96
N ILE A 66 1.68 12.67 -2.08
CA ILE A 66 2.86 13.56 -2.09
C ILE A 66 2.55 14.88 -1.39
N GLY A 67 1.44 15.54 -1.76
CA GLY A 67 1.03 16.81 -1.15
C GLY A 67 0.84 16.69 0.36
N ALA A 68 0.19 15.63 0.82
CA ALA A 68 0.01 15.36 2.25
C ALA A 68 1.35 15.05 2.94
N SER A 69 2.18 14.19 2.36
CA SER A 69 3.49 13.85 2.91
C SER A 69 4.44 15.05 3.03
N CYS A 70 4.32 16.04 2.12
CA CYS A 70 5.12 17.28 2.18
C CYS A 70 4.89 18.10 3.47
N VAL A 71 3.73 17.98 4.10
CA VAL A 71 3.42 18.66 5.38
C VAL A 71 3.67 17.76 6.59
N GLY A 72 4.26 16.59 6.39
CA GLY A 72 4.74 15.71 7.45
C GLY A 72 3.69 14.77 8.01
N VAL A 73 2.58 14.52 7.31
CA VAL A 73 1.58 13.54 7.72
C VAL A 73 1.81 12.19 7.04
N ARG A 74 1.42 11.12 7.72
CA ARG A 74 1.58 9.74 7.26
C ARG A 74 0.59 9.42 6.14
N THR A 75 1.08 8.86 5.04
CA THR A 75 0.26 8.60 3.85
C THR A 75 0.32 7.16 3.40
N PHE A 76 -0.80 6.68 2.84
CA PHE A 76 -0.91 5.35 2.27
C PHE A 76 -1.72 5.37 0.97
N THR A 77 -1.34 4.52 0.02
CA THR A 77 -2.10 4.28 -1.21
C THR A 77 -1.99 2.83 -1.65
N GLY A 78 -2.79 2.44 -2.63
CA GLY A 78 -2.73 1.12 -3.25
C GLY A 78 -3.07 1.18 -4.72
N THR A 79 -2.42 0.33 -5.53
CA THR A 79 -2.62 0.27 -6.97
C THR A 79 -2.28 -1.11 -7.54
N SER A 80 -2.28 -1.24 -8.86
CA SER A 80 -1.96 -2.45 -9.60
C SER A 80 -1.63 -2.12 -11.07
N SER A 81 -0.75 -2.87 -11.72
CA SER A 81 -0.60 -2.92 -13.18
C SER A 81 -0.50 -1.54 -13.85
N HIS A 82 -1.44 -1.24 -14.77
CA HIS A 82 -1.47 0.03 -15.51
C HIS A 82 -1.66 1.24 -14.59
N GLY A 83 -2.33 1.07 -13.43
CA GLY A 83 -2.43 2.15 -12.45
C GLY A 83 -1.05 2.54 -11.90
N LEU A 84 -0.19 1.55 -11.62
CA LEU A 84 1.19 1.81 -11.22
C LEU A 84 1.99 2.49 -12.35
N LEU A 85 1.80 2.06 -13.60
CA LEU A 85 2.46 2.72 -14.74
C LEU A 85 1.98 4.16 -14.92
N LEU A 86 0.71 4.45 -14.68
CA LEU A 86 0.17 5.80 -14.73
C LEU A 86 0.74 6.70 -13.62
N MET A 87 1.14 6.12 -12.48
CA MET A 87 1.82 6.83 -11.39
C MET A 87 3.30 7.12 -11.67
N HIS A 88 3.91 6.58 -12.71
CA HIS A 88 5.37 6.54 -12.91
C HIS A 88 6.08 7.90 -12.69
N GLU A 89 5.57 8.97 -13.27
CA GLU A 89 6.12 10.32 -13.06
C GLU A 89 6.13 10.70 -11.57
N MET A 90 5.00 10.45 -10.90
CA MET A 90 4.82 10.82 -9.50
C MET A 90 5.66 9.94 -8.55
N LEU A 91 6.02 8.73 -8.96
CA LEU A 91 6.95 7.89 -8.18
C LEU A 91 8.33 8.55 -8.11
N HIS A 92 8.84 9.09 -9.21
CA HIS A 92 10.08 9.86 -9.22
C HIS A 92 9.99 11.09 -8.31
N TRP A 93 8.87 11.82 -8.35
CA TRP A 93 8.64 12.98 -7.49
C TRP A 93 8.72 12.60 -6.00
N ALA A 94 8.02 11.55 -5.59
CA ALA A 94 8.03 11.11 -4.19
C ALA A 94 9.44 10.74 -3.72
N ALA A 95 10.17 9.96 -4.51
CA ALA A 95 11.51 9.48 -4.15
C ALA A 95 12.56 10.61 -4.14
N LEU A 96 12.57 11.47 -5.15
CA LEU A 96 13.53 12.59 -5.23
C LEU A 96 13.26 13.68 -4.20
N ALA A 97 11.99 13.89 -3.82
CA ALA A 97 11.62 14.76 -2.71
C ALA A 97 11.78 14.09 -1.33
N ARG A 98 12.16 12.81 -1.29
CA ARG A 98 12.39 12.02 -0.07
C ARG A 98 11.15 11.96 0.85
N LEU A 99 10.00 11.71 0.24
CA LEU A 99 8.73 11.65 0.95
C LEU A 99 8.37 10.19 1.28
N PRO A 100 8.13 9.83 2.54
CA PRO A 100 7.87 8.45 2.97
C PRO A 100 6.43 8.02 2.69
N VAL A 101 6.03 8.02 1.43
CA VAL A 101 4.75 7.48 1.00
C VAL A 101 4.81 5.95 1.03
N ILE A 102 3.83 5.30 1.67
CA ILE A 102 3.73 3.84 1.70
C ILE A 102 2.65 3.39 0.72
N MET A 103 2.99 2.43 -0.14
CA MET A 103 2.09 1.94 -1.17
C MET A 103 2.07 0.42 -1.24
N CYS A 104 0.87 -0.17 -1.35
CA CYS A 104 0.71 -1.56 -1.79
C CYS A 104 0.52 -1.61 -3.31
N ASN A 105 1.32 -2.41 -4.00
CA ASN A 105 1.09 -2.76 -5.39
C ASN A 105 0.71 -4.23 -5.49
N ILE A 106 -0.50 -4.48 -5.99
CA ILE A 106 -0.99 -5.84 -6.21
C ILE A 106 -0.58 -6.25 -7.62
N ASN A 107 0.52 -6.99 -7.73
CA ASN A 107 1.17 -7.33 -8.99
C ASN A 107 0.22 -8.00 -9.97
N ARG A 108 0.00 -7.37 -11.12
CA ARG A 108 -0.85 -7.83 -12.21
C ARG A 108 -0.18 -7.57 -13.55
N VAL A 109 -0.41 -8.48 -14.51
CA VAL A 109 0.10 -8.36 -15.88
C VAL A 109 -0.16 -6.98 -16.49
N VAL A 110 0.82 -6.49 -17.24
CA VAL A 110 0.71 -5.27 -18.03
C VAL A 110 0.33 -5.66 -19.47
N GLY A 111 -0.72 -5.04 -20.03
CA GLY A 111 -1.20 -5.31 -21.39
C GLY A 111 -0.34 -4.65 -22.49
N PRO A 112 -0.53 -5.05 -23.77
CA PRO A 112 -1.56 -5.96 -24.26
C PRO A 112 -1.30 -7.43 -23.87
N GLY A 113 -2.32 -8.27 -23.97
CA GLY A 113 -2.37 -9.59 -23.35
C GLY A 113 -3.23 -9.54 -22.08
N TRP A 114 -4.31 -8.74 -22.17
CA TRP A 114 -5.17 -8.36 -21.05
C TRP A 114 -5.65 -9.53 -20.22
N ASN A 115 -5.20 -9.61 -19.00
CA ASN A 115 -5.70 -10.52 -17.97
C ASN A 115 -5.46 -9.90 -16.59
N ILE A 116 -5.93 -10.59 -15.55
CA ILE A 116 -5.88 -10.09 -14.16
C ILE A 116 -4.93 -10.88 -13.27
N TRP A 117 -4.16 -11.82 -13.84
CA TRP A 117 -3.26 -12.68 -13.09
C TRP A 117 -1.95 -12.02 -12.73
N ALA A 118 -1.24 -12.66 -11.81
CA ALA A 118 0.02 -12.16 -11.27
C ALA A 118 1.13 -12.06 -12.31
N ASP A 119 1.82 -10.93 -12.31
CA ASP A 119 3.03 -10.66 -13.07
C ASP A 119 3.73 -9.46 -12.44
N GLU A 120 5.03 -9.56 -12.16
CA GLU A 120 5.79 -8.51 -11.50
C GLU A 120 6.32 -7.42 -12.45
N ASN A 121 6.02 -7.47 -13.75
CA ASN A 121 6.51 -6.46 -14.72
C ASN A 121 6.04 -5.04 -14.37
N ASP A 122 4.86 -4.88 -13.75
CA ASP A 122 4.35 -3.59 -13.29
C ASP A 122 5.32 -2.94 -12.27
N SER A 123 5.72 -3.67 -11.24
CA SER A 123 6.63 -3.16 -10.20
C SER A 123 8.09 -3.18 -10.63
N ILE A 124 8.55 -4.20 -11.36
CA ILE A 124 9.93 -4.28 -11.84
C ILE A 124 10.25 -3.13 -12.80
N SER A 125 9.28 -2.67 -13.61
CA SER A 125 9.45 -1.50 -14.46
C SER A 125 9.64 -0.19 -13.68
N GLN A 126 9.39 -0.19 -12.35
CA GLN A 126 9.60 0.95 -11.46
C GLN A 126 10.94 0.89 -10.69
N ARG A 127 11.82 -0.08 -10.95
CA ARG A 127 13.08 -0.30 -10.21
C ARG A 127 13.99 0.93 -10.15
N ASP A 128 13.93 1.79 -11.15
CA ASP A 128 14.81 2.95 -11.30
C ASP A 128 14.19 4.25 -10.71
N THR A 129 12.99 4.16 -10.09
CA THR A 129 12.28 5.34 -9.55
C THR A 129 12.78 5.80 -8.18
N GLY A 130 13.63 5.02 -7.51
CA GLY A 130 14.18 5.33 -6.19
C GLY A 130 13.33 4.86 -5.01
N TRP A 131 12.27 4.11 -5.26
CA TRP A 131 11.45 3.46 -4.24
C TRP A 131 12.14 2.23 -3.65
N ILE A 132 12.00 2.03 -2.35
CA ILE A 132 12.31 0.74 -1.72
C ILE A 132 11.17 -0.22 -2.11
N GLN A 133 11.51 -1.40 -2.62
CA GLN A 133 10.53 -2.39 -3.04
C GLN A 133 10.69 -3.68 -2.25
N PHE A 134 9.61 -4.15 -1.63
CA PHE A 134 9.51 -5.45 -0.99
C PHE A 134 8.54 -6.33 -1.77
N TYR A 135 8.80 -7.64 -1.81
CA TYR A 135 7.95 -8.65 -2.44
C TYR A 135 7.56 -9.68 -1.39
N CYS A 136 6.27 -9.78 -1.09
CA CYS A 136 5.75 -10.64 -0.05
C CYS A 136 5.30 -11.99 -0.62
N SER A 137 5.56 -13.06 0.13
CA SER A 137 5.23 -14.45 -0.22
C SER A 137 4.07 -15.05 0.60
N SER A 138 3.58 -14.34 1.63
CA SER A 138 2.46 -14.76 2.48
C SER A 138 1.66 -13.57 3.00
N ASN A 139 0.43 -13.83 3.48
CA ASN A 139 -0.40 -12.77 4.08
C ASN A 139 0.19 -12.26 5.39
N GLN A 140 0.92 -13.09 6.15
CA GLN A 140 1.66 -12.63 7.33
C GLN A 140 2.74 -11.64 6.93
N GLU A 141 3.51 -11.97 5.92
CA GLU A 141 4.58 -11.10 5.43
C GLU A 141 4.02 -9.77 4.88
N ILE A 142 2.82 -9.78 4.23
CA ILE A 142 2.13 -8.54 3.83
C ILE A 142 1.89 -7.66 5.05
N PHE A 143 1.30 -8.21 6.12
CA PHE A 143 1.01 -7.47 7.34
C PHE A 143 2.27 -6.88 7.95
N ASP A 144 3.26 -7.72 8.21
CA ASP A 144 4.51 -7.33 8.88
C ASP A 144 5.29 -6.30 8.07
N THR A 145 5.38 -6.51 6.74
CA THR A 145 6.12 -5.62 5.84
C THR A 145 5.46 -4.25 5.74
N ILE A 146 4.13 -4.14 5.74
CA ILE A 146 3.45 -2.84 5.76
C ILE A 146 3.82 -2.06 7.01
N ILE A 147 3.74 -2.66 8.19
CA ILE A 147 4.10 -2.01 9.46
C ILE A 147 5.59 -1.58 9.44
N GLN A 148 6.48 -2.50 9.04
CA GLN A 148 7.92 -2.21 8.93
C GLN A 148 8.21 -1.10 7.92
N SER A 149 7.45 -1.02 6.83
CA SER A 149 7.63 -0.03 5.77
C SER A 149 7.40 1.40 6.27
N PHE A 150 6.42 1.62 7.14
CA PHE A 150 6.24 2.92 7.78
C PHE A 150 7.48 3.29 8.61
N LYS A 151 7.95 2.39 9.47
CA LYS A 151 9.16 2.63 10.27
C LYS A 151 10.40 2.89 9.42
N ILE A 152 10.61 2.12 8.35
CA ILE A 152 11.76 2.25 7.46
C ILE A 152 11.68 3.55 6.66
N GLY A 153 10.53 3.79 6.01
CA GLY A 153 10.34 4.95 5.15
C GLY A 153 10.42 6.27 5.90
N GLU A 154 9.87 6.31 7.11
CA GLU A 154 9.84 7.51 7.97
C GLU A 154 11.15 7.75 8.75
N HIS A 155 12.05 6.76 8.78
CA HIS A 155 13.30 6.91 9.51
C HIS A 155 14.14 8.09 8.97
N GLU A 156 14.57 9.02 9.82
CA GLU A 156 15.24 10.29 9.46
C GLU A 156 16.43 10.13 8.49
N LYS A 157 17.17 9.00 8.59
CA LYS A 157 18.33 8.71 7.72
C LYS A 157 17.93 8.07 6.39
N ILE A 158 16.70 7.63 6.25
CA ILE A 158 16.17 6.97 5.05
C ILE A 158 15.28 7.95 4.30
N SER A 159 14.14 8.35 4.87
CA SER A 159 13.14 9.24 4.27
C SER A 159 12.89 8.91 2.80
N LEU A 160 12.40 7.71 2.52
CA LEU A 160 12.14 7.22 1.16
C LEU A 160 10.77 6.54 1.10
N PRO A 161 10.11 6.63 -0.04
CA PRO A 161 8.87 5.91 -0.24
C PRO A 161 9.11 4.40 -0.35
N VAL A 162 8.12 3.62 0.08
CA VAL A 162 8.20 2.16 0.10
C VAL A 162 7.01 1.55 -0.63
N MET A 163 7.29 0.60 -1.51
CA MET A 163 6.31 -0.20 -2.26
C MET A 163 6.33 -1.63 -1.77
N ILE A 164 5.18 -2.11 -1.32
CA ILE A 164 4.95 -3.48 -0.90
C ILE A 164 4.22 -4.20 -2.01
N ASN A 165 4.87 -5.19 -2.62
CA ASN A 165 4.39 -5.94 -3.76
C ASN A 165 3.90 -7.32 -3.33
N PHE A 166 2.73 -7.74 -3.80
CA PHE A 166 2.22 -9.09 -3.61
C PHE A 166 1.31 -9.50 -4.77
N ASN A 167 1.29 -10.79 -5.06
CA ASN A 167 0.72 -11.34 -6.28
C ASN A 167 -0.81 -11.31 -6.30
N ALA A 168 -1.34 -10.82 -7.44
CA ALA A 168 -2.75 -10.82 -7.78
C ALA A 168 -3.35 -12.24 -7.65
N PHE A 169 -4.50 -12.34 -7.00
CA PHE A 169 -5.27 -13.55 -6.69
C PHE A 169 -4.53 -14.58 -5.84
N ILE A 170 -3.24 -14.85 -6.07
CA ILE A 170 -2.46 -15.85 -5.32
C ILE A 170 -2.39 -15.47 -3.83
N LEU A 171 -2.12 -14.20 -3.53
CA LEU A 171 -2.14 -13.67 -2.16
C LEU A 171 -3.33 -12.74 -1.93
N SER A 172 -3.59 -11.84 -2.86
CA SER A 172 -4.58 -10.76 -2.67
C SER A 172 -6.00 -11.28 -2.37
N HIS A 173 -6.38 -12.46 -2.90
CA HIS A 173 -7.71 -13.07 -2.75
C HIS A 173 -7.68 -14.45 -2.08
N THR A 174 -6.54 -14.89 -1.56
CA THR A 174 -6.44 -16.14 -0.81
C THR A 174 -6.47 -15.85 0.68
N SER A 175 -7.41 -16.47 1.40
CA SER A 175 -7.50 -16.34 2.86
C SER A 175 -6.45 -17.20 3.54
N MET A 176 -5.69 -16.60 4.44
CA MET A 176 -4.67 -17.26 5.26
C MET A 176 -4.78 -16.78 6.71
N PRO A 177 -4.40 -17.60 7.70
CA PRO A 177 -4.29 -17.13 9.07
C PRO A 177 -3.09 -16.18 9.21
N VAL A 178 -3.28 -15.08 9.93
CA VAL A 178 -2.28 -14.04 10.20
C VAL A 178 -2.33 -13.69 11.67
N ASP A 179 -1.20 -13.68 12.33
CA ASP A 179 -1.04 -13.20 13.69
C ASP A 179 -1.05 -11.68 13.71
N ILE A 180 -2.05 -11.10 14.38
CA ILE A 180 -2.20 -9.64 14.49
C ILE A 180 -1.79 -9.22 15.90
N PRO A 181 -0.75 -8.39 16.06
CA PRO A 181 -0.37 -7.78 17.33
C PRO A 181 -1.49 -6.87 17.88
N GLU A 182 -1.42 -6.55 19.16
CA GLU A 182 -2.30 -5.53 19.72
C GLU A 182 -1.89 -4.13 19.18
N GLN A 183 -2.87 -3.23 19.08
CA GLN A 183 -2.61 -1.87 18.57
C GLN A 183 -1.47 -1.17 19.33
N LYS A 184 -1.41 -1.39 20.64
CA LYS A 184 -0.35 -0.82 21.49
C LYS A 184 1.04 -1.30 21.09
N GLU A 185 1.19 -2.57 20.72
CA GLU A 185 2.49 -3.13 20.30
C GLU A 185 2.97 -2.49 19.00
N ILE A 186 2.03 -2.19 18.09
CA ILE A 186 2.33 -1.47 16.84
C ILE A 186 2.66 0.00 17.11
N ASP A 187 1.88 0.66 17.98
CA ASP A 187 2.14 2.05 18.37
C ASP A 187 3.52 2.19 19.05
N ASP A 188 3.91 1.24 19.89
CA ASP A 188 5.22 1.24 20.56
C ASP A 188 6.38 0.91 19.57
N PHE A 189 6.08 0.21 18.47
CA PHE A 189 7.05 -0.12 17.43
C PHE A 189 7.29 1.05 16.49
N LEU A 190 6.25 1.80 16.08
CA LEU A 190 6.31 2.89 15.13
C LEU A 190 6.70 4.21 15.80
#